data_b980e536e64f5136968116c0f1c8ee7f
#
_entry.id   b980e536e64f5136968116c0f1c8ee7f
#
_cell.length_a   1.000
_cell.length_b   1.000
_cell.length_c   1.000
_cell.angle_alpha   90.00
_cell.angle_beta   90.00
_cell.angle_gamma   90.00
#
_symmetry.space_group_name_H-M   'P 1'
#
loop_
_entity.id
_entity.type
_entity.pdbx_description
1 polymer ?
#
loop_
_entity_poly.entity_id
_entity_poly.type
_entity_poly.pdbx_seq_one_letter_code
_entity_poly.pdbx_strand_id
1 'polypeptide(L)'
;MKNLMIPALALFLSAAAQADDSPLWMRYCAISPDGQTIAFSYQGDIYTVPSSGGKARQLTTHPAHDTRPVWSPDGQKIAFASNRSGNFDVFLMNKEGGEPKRLTTHSTNEYPTTFKDNGHILYLANILQDAKDIQFPGTRFMQVYEISTDGGRPDLYSSLYMENIALSKDGSKLLYNDYKGYEDPWRKHHQSSITRDIWLCTLGKDRSFQKVTTFGGE
;
A
#
# COMPACT_ATOMS: atom_id res chain seq x y z
N MET A 1 5.77 77.96 26.94
CA MET A 1 4.95 76.75 26.93
C MET A 1 5.60 75.75 25.93
N LYS A 2 6.26 74.73 26.43
CA LYS A 2 6.94 73.75 25.58
C LYS A 2 6.02 72.50 25.42
N ASN A 3 5.55 72.25 24.22
CA ASN A 3 4.76 71.04 23.89
C ASN A 3 5.64 69.83 23.86
N LEU A 4 5.39 68.94 24.80
CA LEU A 4 6.05 67.63 24.84
C LEU A 4 5.24 66.66 23.95
N MET A 5 5.75 66.33 22.77
CA MET A 5 5.22 65.28 21.92
C MET A 5 5.72 63.92 22.45
N ILE A 6 4.80 63.11 22.93
CA ILE A 6 5.09 61.68 23.25
C ILE A 6 4.90 60.88 21.98
N PRO A 7 5.90 60.13 21.49
CA PRO A 7 5.70 59.23 20.37
C PRO A 7 4.95 57.98 20.84
N ALA A 8 3.80 57.70 20.23
CA ALA A 8 3.07 56.47 20.41
C ALA A 8 3.84 55.30 19.78
N LEU A 9 4.39 54.43 20.62
CA LEU A 9 5.04 53.18 20.20
C LEU A 9 3.94 52.17 19.84
N ALA A 10 3.70 52.00 18.53
CA ALA A 10 2.80 50.98 18.03
C ALA A 10 3.47 49.60 18.16
N LEU A 11 3.04 48.81 19.14
CA LEU A 11 3.40 47.37 19.21
C LEU A 11 2.65 46.62 18.08
N PHE A 12 3.36 46.26 17.04
CA PHE A 12 2.89 45.26 16.09
C PHE A 12 3.01 43.89 16.75
N LEU A 13 1.92 43.34 17.31
CA LEU A 13 1.80 41.93 17.59
C LEU A 13 1.69 41.21 16.23
N SER A 14 2.78 40.68 15.72
CA SER A 14 2.75 39.68 14.69
C SER A 14 2.16 38.41 15.29
N ALA A 15 0.87 38.17 15.07
CA ALA A 15 0.28 36.85 15.25
C ALA A 15 1.02 35.93 14.26
N ALA A 16 1.99 35.15 14.75
CA ALA A 16 2.52 34.04 13.99
C ALA A 16 1.35 33.08 13.75
N ALA A 17 0.83 33.06 12.53
CA ALA A 17 -0.07 32.02 12.10
C ALA A 17 0.70 30.72 12.29
N GLN A 18 0.37 29.94 13.31
CA GLN A 18 0.81 28.56 13.39
C GLN A 18 0.22 27.86 12.16
N ALA A 19 1.07 27.62 11.18
CA ALA A 19 0.73 26.70 10.10
C ALA A 19 0.36 25.38 10.77
N ASP A 20 -0.83 24.88 10.48
CA ASP A 20 -1.24 23.55 10.89
C ASP A 20 -0.24 22.58 10.25
N ASP A 21 0.66 22.02 11.07
CA ASP A 21 1.74 21.13 10.66
C ASP A 21 1.20 19.71 10.40
N SER A 22 -0.12 19.59 10.18
CA SER A 22 -0.75 18.32 9.82
C SER A 22 -0.22 17.85 8.47
N PRO A 23 0.53 16.72 8.40
CA PRO A 23 1.04 16.22 7.13
C PRO A 23 -0.13 15.77 6.26
N LEU A 24 -0.37 16.51 5.18
CA LEU A 24 -1.38 16.18 4.19
C LEU A 24 -0.88 15.02 3.30
N TRP A 25 -1.79 14.15 2.87
CA TRP A 25 -1.49 13.10 1.87
C TRP A 25 -0.65 11.91 2.34
N MET A 26 -0.71 11.56 3.63
CA MET A 26 -0.25 10.24 4.07
C MET A 26 -1.12 9.15 3.44
N ARG A 27 -0.48 8.14 2.84
CA ARG A 27 -1.18 7.06 2.12
C ARG A 27 -0.63 5.69 2.49
N TYR A 28 -1.43 4.65 2.26
CA TYR A 28 -1.03 3.26 2.40
C TYR A 28 -0.44 2.95 3.78
N CYS A 29 -1.18 3.33 4.82
CA CYS A 29 -0.77 3.05 6.20
C CYS A 29 -0.82 1.55 6.50
N ALA A 30 0.24 1.03 7.11
CA ALA A 30 0.36 -0.35 7.55
C ALA A 30 0.88 -0.39 8.98
N ILE A 31 0.13 -1.04 9.88
CA ILE A 31 0.56 -1.22 11.27
C ILE A 31 1.46 -2.43 11.41
N SER A 32 2.51 -2.32 12.23
CA SER A 32 3.40 -3.45 12.54
C SER A 32 2.65 -4.56 13.30
N PRO A 33 3.09 -5.82 13.23
CA PRO A 33 2.41 -6.96 13.88
C PRO A 33 2.26 -6.83 15.39
N ASP A 34 3.15 -6.08 16.05
CA ASP A 34 3.11 -5.77 17.49
C ASP A 34 2.21 -4.55 17.82
N GLY A 35 1.69 -3.87 16.79
CA GLY A 35 0.82 -2.70 16.94
C GLY A 35 1.55 -1.42 17.39
N GLN A 36 2.88 -1.40 17.45
CA GLN A 36 3.64 -0.28 18.02
C GLN A 36 4.09 0.75 16.98
N THR A 37 4.15 0.39 15.70
CA THR A 37 4.69 1.24 14.64
C THR A 37 3.77 1.24 13.42
N ILE A 38 3.55 2.41 12.83
CA ILE A 38 2.81 2.57 11.58
C ILE A 38 3.83 2.94 10.49
N ALA A 39 3.88 2.15 9.42
CA ALA A 39 4.56 2.51 8.18
C ALA A 39 3.56 3.17 7.22
N PHE A 40 3.99 4.16 6.46
CA PHE A 40 3.15 4.88 5.50
C PHE A 40 3.97 5.50 4.38
N SER A 41 3.30 5.85 3.28
CA SER A 41 3.91 6.59 2.18
C SER A 41 3.60 8.06 2.30
N TYR A 42 4.62 8.91 2.16
CA TYR A 42 4.50 10.35 2.17
C TYR A 42 5.54 10.98 1.23
N GLN A 43 5.09 11.87 0.35
CA GLN A 43 5.94 12.58 -0.62
C GLN A 43 6.89 11.71 -1.47
N GLY A 44 6.49 10.48 -1.74
CA GLY A 44 7.28 9.55 -2.56
C GLY A 44 8.23 8.64 -1.79
N ASP A 45 8.26 8.74 -0.46
CA ASP A 45 9.09 7.91 0.42
C ASP A 45 8.28 7.13 1.45
N ILE A 46 8.93 6.11 2.03
CA ILE A 46 8.39 5.34 3.14
C ILE A 46 8.85 5.94 4.46
N TYR A 47 7.91 6.14 5.35
CA TYR A 47 8.11 6.64 6.71
C TYR A 47 7.55 5.66 7.73
N THR A 48 8.05 5.76 8.96
CA THR A 48 7.48 5.11 10.13
C THR A 48 7.23 6.12 11.24
N VAL A 49 6.20 5.85 12.07
CA VAL A 49 5.85 6.64 13.24
C VAL A 49 5.35 5.70 14.35
N PRO A 50 5.63 5.98 15.64
CA PRO A 50 5.00 5.23 16.72
C PRO A 50 3.47 5.28 16.63
N SER A 51 2.77 4.19 16.93
CA SER A 51 1.29 4.16 16.90
C SER A 51 0.65 5.10 17.92
N SER A 52 1.40 5.47 18.98
CA SER A 52 1.02 6.51 19.94
C SER A 52 1.18 7.94 19.42
N GLY A 53 1.65 8.11 18.19
CA GLY A 53 2.00 9.40 17.61
C GLY A 53 3.43 9.85 17.91
N GLY A 54 3.79 11.02 17.41
CA GLY A 54 5.10 11.61 17.60
C GLY A 54 5.83 11.90 16.30
N LYS A 55 7.16 11.95 16.34
CA LYS A 55 8.00 12.27 15.18
C LYS A 55 8.08 11.09 14.21
N ALA A 56 7.73 11.32 12.95
CA ALA A 56 7.95 10.36 11.89
C ALA A 56 9.43 10.25 11.50
N ARG A 57 9.86 9.05 11.14
CA ARG A 57 11.20 8.74 10.64
C ARG A 57 11.10 8.31 9.19
N GLN A 58 11.86 8.97 8.34
CA GLN A 58 12.01 8.61 6.92
C GLN A 58 12.91 7.37 6.80
N LEU A 59 12.45 6.36 6.05
CA LEU A 59 13.21 5.12 5.81
C LEU A 59 13.85 5.07 4.43
N THR A 60 13.23 5.71 3.43
CA THR A 60 13.76 5.77 2.06
C THR A 60 14.01 7.22 1.66
N THR A 61 15.01 7.45 0.79
CA THR A 61 15.44 8.79 0.34
C THR A 61 15.79 8.82 -1.15
N HIS A 62 15.40 7.76 -1.88
CA HIS A 62 15.68 7.67 -3.32
C HIS A 62 14.76 8.63 -4.10
N PRO A 63 15.20 9.28 -5.21
CA PRO A 63 14.37 10.17 -6.03
C PRO A 63 13.14 9.49 -6.67
N ALA A 64 13.10 8.15 -6.70
CA ALA A 64 11.96 7.39 -7.19
C ALA A 64 10.79 7.43 -6.21
N HIS A 65 9.62 7.02 -6.69
CA HIS A 65 8.40 6.93 -5.87
C HIS A 65 8.32 5.58 -5.16
N ASP A 66 8.45 5.60 -3.83
CA ASP A 66 8.29 4.46 -2.95
C ASP A 66 6.91 4.49 -2.29
N THR A 67 6.16 3.36 -2.33
CA THR A 67 4.76 3.33 -1.92
C THR A 67 4.31 1.95 -1.44
N ARG A 68 3.15 1.87 -0.80
CA ARG A 68 2.48 0.63 -0.35
C ARG A 68 3.36 -0.24 0.55
N PRO A 69 3.84 0.28 1.70
CA PRO A 69 4.60 -0.52 2.64
C PRO A 69 3.73 -1.61 3.25
N VAL A 70 4.28 -2.82 3.41
CA VAL A 70 3.68 -3.94 4.12
C VAL A 70 4.72 -4.57 5.05
N TRP A 71 4.29 -4.95 6.26
CA TRP A 71 5.16 -5.53 7.29
C TRP A 71 5.26 -7.04 7.15
N SER A 72 6.46 -7.58 7.40
CA SER A 72 6.63 -9.02 7.64
C SER A 72 5.95 -9.45 8.95
N PRO A 73 5.48 -10.72 9.07
CA PRO A 73 4.81 -11.22 10.27
C PRO A 73 5.64 -11.09 11.56
N ASP A 74 6.98 -11.16 11.47
CA ASP A 74 7.90 -10.96 12.59
C ASP A 74 8.21 -9.48 12.88
N GLY A 75 7.70 -8.55 12.05
CA GLY A 75 7.93 -7.12 12.18
C GLY A 75 9.37 -6.67 11.92
N GLN A 76 10.23 -7.51 11.29
CA GLN A 76 11.63 -7.16 11.07
C GLN A 76 11.90 -6.56 9.70
N LYS A 77 10.97 -6.77 8.73
CA LYS A 77 11.12 -6.33 7.36
C LYS A 77 9.90 -5.57 6.87
N ILE A 78 10.12 -4.69 5.89
CA ILE A 78 9.07 -3.95 5.17
C ILE A 78 9.29 -4.21 3.68
N ALA A 79 8.25 -4.72 3.01
CA ALA A 79 8.19 -4.75 1.57
C ALA A 79 7.41 -3.53 1.07
N PHE A 80 7.79 -2.98 -0.07
CA PHE A 80 7.15 -1.81 -0.67
C PHE A 80 7.31 -1.82 -2.19
N ALA A 81 6.51 -1.04 -2.89
CA ALA A 81 6.65 -0.85 -4.33
C ALA A 81 7.53 0.37 -4.60
N SER A 82 8.44 0.26 -5.58
CA SER A 82 9.29 1.36 -6.03
C SER A 82 9.46 1.35 -7.53
N ASN A 83 9.43 2.52 -8.16
CA ASN A 83 9.66 2.68 -9.60
C ASN A 83 11.11 3.06 -9.95
N ARG A 84 12.06 2.84 -9.05
CA ARG A 84 13.49 3.17 -9.24
C ARG A 84 14.16 2.41 -10.39
N SER A 85 13.52 1.37 -10.89
CA SER A 85 14.02 0.56 -12.01
C SER A 85 13.19 0.74 -13.30
N GLY A 86 12.34 1.80 -13.36
CA GLY A 86 11.51 2.14 -14.52
C GLY A 86 10.00 1.99 -14.24
N ASN A 87 9.54 0.81 -13.89
CA ASN A 87 8.18 0.53 -13.43
C ASN A 87 8.18 0.19 -11.93
N PHE A 88 6.99 0.04 -11.34
CA PHE A 88 6.90 -0.38 -9.95
C PHE A 88 7.23 -1.86 -9.80
N ASP A 89 8.26 -2.14 -9.01
CA ASP A 89 8.67 -3.47 -8.59
C ASP A 89 8.55 -3.62 -7.07
N VAL A 90 8.55 -4.87 -6.60
CA VAL A 90 8.58 -5.19 -5.17
C VAL A 90 10.01 -5.10 -4.66
N PHE A 91 10.20 -4.26 -3.64
CA PHE A 91 11.44 -4.11 -2.90
C PHE A 91 11.25 -4.55 -1.44
N LEU A 92 12.34 -4.97 -0.82
CA LEU A 92 12.39 -5.42 0.58
C LEU A 92 13.51 -4.70 1.31
N MET A 93 13.22 -4.17 2.50
CA MET A 93 14.22 -3.57 3.39
C MET A 93 14.02 -4.02 4.84
N ASN A 94 15.00 -3.76 5.70
CA ASN A 94 14.84 -3.91 7.14
C ASN A 94 13.89 -2.84 7.70
N LYS A 95 13.27 -3.12 8.85
CA LYS A 95 12.38 -2.16 9.54
C LYS A 95 13.06 -0.84 9.89
N GLU A 96 14.38 -0.87 10.05
CA GLU A 96 15.19 0.31 10.33
C GLU A 96 15.63 1.07 9.07
N GLY A 97 15.17 0.67 7.89
CA GLY A 97 15.62 1.19 6.60
C GLY A 97 16.93 0.53 6.15
N GLY A 98 17.71 1.23 5.34
CA GLY A 98 18.92 0.74 4.71
C GLY A 98 18.74 0.51 3.21
N GLU A 99 19.71 -0.16 2.56
CA GLU A 99 19.65 -0.43 1.12
C GLU A 99 18.57 -1.46 0.79
N PRO A 100 17.54 -1.11 0.01
CA PRO A 100 16.47 -2.04 -0.34
C PRO A 100 16.92 -3.05 -1.40
N LYS A 101 16.56 -4.30 -1.21
CA LYS A 101 16.73 -5.38 -2.18
C LYS A 101 15.56 -5.43 -3.14
N ARG A 102 15.79 -5.33 -4.45
CA ARG A 102 14.79 -5.58 -5.48
C ARG A 102 14.46 -7.08 -5.54
N LEU A 103 13.19 -7.45 -5.46
CA LEU A 103 12.73 -8.84 -5.51
C LEU A 103 12.17 -9.23 -6.87
N THR A 104 11.46 -8.32 -7.53
CA THR A 104 10.78 -8.57 -8.80
C THR A 104 11.35 -7.69 -9.92
N THR A 105 11.22 -8.14 -11.17
CA THR A 105 11.89 -7.51 -12.32
C THR A 105 11.06 -7.50 -13.60
N HIS A 106 9.76 -7.80 -13.52
CA HIS A 106 8.91 -7.82 -14.69
C HIS A 106 8.63 -6.39 -15.21
N SER A 107 8.32 -6.24 -16.49
CA SER A 107 8.08 -4.95 -17.14
C SER A 107 6.73 -4.31 -16.78
N THR A 108 5.83 -5.03 -16.12
CA THR A 108 4.57 -4.48 -15.61
C THR A 108 4.74 -3.97 -14.18
N ASN A 109 3.77 -3.16 -13.72
CA ASN A 109 3.77 -2.72 -12.32
C ASN A 109 3.43 -3.88 -11.38
N GLU A 110 4.20 -4.00 -10.31
CA GLU A 110 4.12 -5.03 -9.29
C GLU A 110 3.97 -4.38 -7.92
N TYR A 111 2.90 -4.74 -7.18
CA TYR A 111 2.56 -4.09 -5.93
C TYR A 111 2.43 -5.11 -4.79
N PRO A 112 3.26 -5.04 -3.73
CA PRO A 112 3.11 -5.91 -2.57
C PRO A 112 1.77 -5.69 -1.90
N THR A 113 1.14 -6.76 -1.41
CA THR A 113 -0.15 -6.69 -0.71
C THR A 113 -0.05 -7.16 0.73
N THR A 114 0.63 -8.29 0.96
CA THR A 114 0.85 -8.86 2.28
C THR A 114 2.00 -9.86 2.25
N PHE A 115 2.58 -10.13 3.40
CA PHE A 115 3.42 -11.32 3.55
C PHE A 115 2.55 -12.55 3.78
N LYS A 116 2.88 -13.65 3.12
CA LYS A 116 2.30 -14.97 3.39
C LYS A 116 2.91 -15.59 4.65
N ASP A 117 4.20 -15.43 4.78
CA ASP A 117 5.05 -15.80 5.92
C ASP A 117 6.32 -14.92 5.90
N ASN A 118 7.28 -15.15 6.80
CA ASN A 118 8.51 -14.35 6.83
C ASN A 118 9.42 -14.54 5.61
N GLY A 119 9.19 -15.58 4.82
CA GLY A 119 9.98 -15.93 3.63
C GLY A 119 9.32 -15.59 2.32
N HIS A 120 8.01 -15.27 2.30
CA HIS A 120 7.25 -15.09 1.06
C HIS A 120 6.32 -13.89 1.12
N ILE A 121 6.23 -13.18 -0.01
CA ILE A 121 5.40 -11.98 -0.20
C ILE A 121 4.39 -12.27 -1.31
N LEU A 122 3.12 -11.94 -1.05
CA LEU A 122 2.08 -11.89 -2.09
C LEU A 122 2.05 -10.48 -2.69
N TYR A 123 1.98 -10.42 -4.01
CA TYR A 123 1.91 -9.16 -4.74
C TYR A 123 0.95 -9.25 -5.92
N LEU A 124 0.47 -8.11 -6.35
CA LEU A 124 -0.41 -7.97 -7.51
C LEU A 124 0.40 -7.57 -8.73
N ALA A 125 0.19 -8.27 -9.83
CA ALA A 125 0.77 -7.93 -11.12
C ALA A 125 -0.13 -8.37 -12.28
N ASN A 126 0.01 -7.71 -13.41
CA ASN A 126 -0.56 -8.13 -14.67
C ASN A 126 0.56 -8.72 -15.56
N ILE A 127 0.97 -9.94 -15.27
CA ILE A 127 1.99 -10.65 -16.04
C ILE A 127 1.31 -11.40 -17.17
N LEU A 128 1.38 -10.85 -18.36
CA LEU A 128 0.90 -11.50 -19.57
C LEU A 128 1.95 -12.50 -20.05
N GLN A 129 1.62 -13.78 -20.03
CA GLN A 129 2.53 -14.84 -20.46
C GLN A 129 2.70 -14.88 -21.98
N ASP A 130 1.66 -14.58 -22.74
CA ASP A 130 1.71 -14.43 -24.20
C ASP A 130 0.81 -13.27 -24.64
N ALA A 131 1.36 -12.35 -25.44
CA ALA A 131 0.62 -11.23 -26.01
C ALA A 131 -0.53 -11.68 -26.94
N LYS A 132 -0.46 -12.90 -27.45
CA LYS A 132 -1.50 -13.48 -28.31
C LYS A 132 -2.73 -13.96 -27.53
N ASP A 133 -2.57 -14.23 -26.24
CA ASP A 133 -3.64 -14.68 -25.36
C ASP A 133 -4.44 -13.52 -24.73
N ILE A 134 -4.14 -12.28 -25.13
CA ILE A 134 -4.84 -11.09 -24.66
C ILE A 134 -6.24 -11.04 -25.27
N GLN A 135 -7.22 -11.59 -24.59
CA GLN A 135 -8.63 -11.43 -24.96
C GLN A 135 -9.18 -10.05 -24.54
N PHE A 136 -8.60 -9.44 -23.47
CA PHE A 136 -8.96 -8.12 -22.99
C PHE A 136 -7.71 -7.29 -22.78
N PRO A 137 -7.38 -6.35 -23.68
CA PRO A 137 -6.24 -5.47 -23.51
C PRO A 137 -6.47 -4.54 -22.31
N GLY A 138 -5.63 -4.66 -21.30
CA GLY A 138 -5.64 -3.72 -20.18
C GLY A 138 -4.89 -4.25 -18.96
N THR A 139 -4.16 -3.34 -18.35
CA THR A 139 -3.42 -3.54 -17.10
C THR A 139 -4.34 -3.62 -15.86
N ARG A 140 -5.65 -3.79 -16.06
CA ARG A 140 -6.67 -3.66 -15.01
C ARG A 140 -6.93 -4.94 -14.23
N PHE A 141 -6.65 -6.10 -14.84
CA PHE A 141 -6.89 -7.39 -14.20
C PHE A 141 -5.58 -7.94 -13.65
N MET A 142 -5.28 -7.57 -12.41
CA MET A 142 -4.09 -8.05 -11.72
C MET A 142 -4.37 -9.40 -11.07
N GLN A 143 -3.43 -10.31 -11.21
CA GLN A 143 -3.42 -11.60 -10.55
C GLN A 143 -2.49 -11.55 -9.33
N VAL A 144 -2.65 -12.52 -8.44
CA VAL A 144 -1.82 -12.63 -7.24
C VAL A 144 -0.66 -13.55 -7.52
N TYR A 145 0.54 -13.05 -7.31
CA TYR A 145 1.79 -13.80 -7.40
C TYR A 145 2.46 -13.90 -6.04
N GLU A 146 3.32 -14.88 -5.89
CA GLU A 146 4.15 -15.11 -4.72
C GLU A 146 5.63 -14.98 -5.10
N ILE A 147 6.41 -14.28 -4.27
CA ILE A 147 7.86 -14.16 -4.42
C ILE A 147 8.57 -14.44 -3.09
N SER A 148 9.68 -15.16 -3.13
CA SER A 148 10.55 -15.34 -1.97
C SER A 148 11.22 -14.02 -1.57
N THR A 149 11.42 -13.81 -0.27
CA THR A 149 12.24 -12.69 0.25
C THR A 149 13.72 -12.80 -0.18
N ASP A 150 14.13 -13.97 -0.63
CA ASP A 150 15.45 -14.17 -1.25
C ASP A 150 15.48 -13.79 -2.72
N GLY A 151 14.31 -13.49 -3.32
CA GLY A 151 14.13 -13.24 -4.74
C GLY A 151 13.98 -14.54 -5.53
N GLY A 152 14.21 -14.47 -6.84
CA GLY A 152 14.10 -15.62 -7.72
C GLY A 152 12.89 -15.53 -8.65
N ARG A 153 12.39 -16.69 -9.11
CA ARG A 153 11.25 -16.75 -10.01
C ARG A 153 9.95 -16.65 -9.20
N PRO A 154 9.02 -15.77 -9.57
CA PRO A 154 7.71 -15.71 -8.94
C PRO A 154 6.82 -16.88 -9.38
N ASP A 155 5.93 -17.30 -8.48
CA ASP A 155 4.89 -18.28 -8.75
C ASP A 155 3.51 -17.62 -8.78
N LEU A 156 2.61 -18.11 -9.64
CA LEU A 156 1.22 -17.68 -9.67
C LEU A 156 0.50 -18.26 -8.43
N TYR A 157 0.14 -17.39 -7.49
CA TYR A 157 -0.58 -17.80 -6.28
C TYR A 157 -2.07 -17.98 -6.53
N SER A 158 -2.69 -17.06 -7.28
CA SER A 158 -4.10 -17.11 -7.66
C SER A 158 -4.32 -16.48 -9.02
N SER A 159 -5.06 -17.18 -9.88
CA SER A 159 -5.55 -16.64 -11.16
C SER A 159 -6.80 -15.79 -11.02
N LEU A 160 -7.43 -15.77 -9.84
CA LEU A 160 -8.57 -14.88 -9.58
C LEU A 160 -8.10 -13.44 -9.47
N TYR A 161 -8.89 -12.55 -10.04
CA TYR A 161 -8.65 -11.11 -9.94
C TYR A 161 -9.10 -10.64 -8.55
N MET A 162 -8.13 -10.29 -7.72
CA MET A 162 -8.31 -9.90 -6.33
C MET A 162 -7.65 -8.55 -6.07
N GLU A 163 -8.27 -7.74 -5.22
CA GLU A 163 -7.69 -6.51 -4.70
C GLU A 163 -7.80 -6.47 -3.17
N ASN A 164 -7.04 -5.60 -2.52
CA ASN A 164 -7.07 -5.38 -1.07
C ASN A 164 -7.00 -6.67 -0.26
N ILE A 165 -6.01 -7.50 -0.59
CA ILE A 165 -5.82 -8.82 0.02
C ILE A 165 -5.35 -8.68 1.46
N ALA A 166 -6.03 -9.35 2.39
CA ALA A 166 -5.64 -9.49 3.78
C ALA A 166 -5.61 -10.96 4.18
N LEU A 167 -4.48 -11.42 4.67
CA LEU A 167 -4.28 -12.78 5.14
C LEU A 167 -4.46 -12.85 6.66
N SER A 168 -5.14 -13.88 7.16
CA SER A 168 -5.25 -14.14 8.61
C SER A 168 -3.86 -14.46 9.19
N LYS A 169 -3.67 -14.17 10.48
CA LYS A 169 -2.38 -14.36 11.16
C LYS A 169 -1.88 -15.80 11.13
N ASP A 170 -2.80 -16.76 11.11
CA ASP A 170 -2.50 -18.20 11.00
C ASP A 170 -2.35 -18.69 9.55
N GLY A 171 -2.50 -17.80 8.57
CA GLY A 171 -2.42 -18.13 7.15
C GLY A 171 -3.56 -18.99 6.61
N SER A 172 -4.61 -19.26 7.39
CA SER A 172 -5.70 -20.17 7.01
C SER A 172 -6.81 -19.50 6.20
N LYS A 173 -6.92 -18.18 6.25
CA LYS A 173 -8.00 -17.41 5.62
C LYS A 173 -7.46 -16.20 4.90
N LEU A 174 -8.10 -15.86 3.79
CA LEU A 174 -7.78 -14.72 2.96
C LEU A 174 -9.06 -13.93 2.67
N LEU A 175 -9.07 -12.65 3.06
CA LEU A 175 -10.09 -11.69 2.67
C LEU A 175 -9.61 -10.93 1.42
N TYR A 176 -10.52 -10.67 0.50
CA TYR A 176 -10.20 -9.89 -0.69
C TYR A 176 -11.46 -9.21 -1.26
N ASN A 177 -11.25 -8.15 -2.02
CA ASN A 177 -12.27 -7.64 -2.91
C ASN A 177 -12.16 -8.36 -4.26
N ASP A 178 -13.28 -8.81 -4.79
CA ASP A 178 -13.32 -9.33 -6.15
C ASP A 178 -13.26 -8.17 -7.16
N TYR A 179 -12.73 -8.47 -8.34
CA TYR A 179 -12.68 -7.53 -9.44
C TYR A 179 -13.35 -8.15 -10.65
N LYS A 180 -14.63 -7.83 -10.85
CA LYS A 180 -15.46 -8.44 -11.90
C LYS A 180 -15.41 -7.69 -13.22
N GLY A 181 -15.00 -6.43 -13.19
CA GLY A 181 -14.97 -5.57 -14.37
C GLY A 181 -14.57 -4.13 -14.05
N TYR A 182 -14.69 -3.27 -15.06
CA TYR A 182 -14.43 -1.85 -14.89
C TYR A 182 -15.70 -1.14 -14.45
N GLU A 183 -15.65 -0.52 -13.30
CA GLU A 183 -16.69 0.36 -12.79
C GLU A 183 -16.20 1.81 -12.84
N ASP A 184 -17.09 2.72 -13.21
CA ASP A 184 -16.78 4.15 -13.24
C ASP A 184 -16.76 4.69 -11.81
N PRO A 185 -15.61 5.09 -11.26
CA PRO A 185 -15.48 5.56 -9.88
C PRO A 185 -16.26 6.88 -9.61
N TRP A 186 -16.76 7.54 -10.64
CA TRP A 186 -17.54 8.77 -10.53
C TRP A 186 -19.04 8.54 -10.33
N ARG A 187 -19.51 7.29 -10.42
CA ARG A 187 -20.91 6.94 -10.17
C ARG A 187 -21.16 6.71 -8.70
N LYS A 188 -21.84 7.62 -8.05
CA LYS A 188 -22.33 7.46 -6.68
C LYS A 188 -23.60 6.60 -6.65
N HIS A 189 -23.75 5.77 -5.62
CA HIS A 189 -24.94 4.95 -5.36
C HIS A 189 -25.32 4.00 -6.53
N HIS A 190 -24.31 3.50 -7.22
CA HIS A 190 -24.50 2.61 -8.34
C HIS A 190 -24.67 1.16 -7.87
N GLN A 191 -25.73 0.50 -8.31
CA GLN A 191 -25.89 -0.94 -8.18
C GLN A 191 -25.58 -1.59 -9.53
N SER A 192 -24.64 -2.51 -9.56
CA SER A 192 -24.19 -3.16 -10.78
C SER A 192 -23.75 -4.59 -10.49
N SER A 193 -23.85 -5.45 -11.51
CA SER A 193 -23.33 -6.82 -11.45
C SER A 193 -21.80 -6.89 -11.33
N ILE A 194 -21.11 -5.77 -11.60
CA ILE A 194 -19.64 -5.63 -11.48
C ILE A 194 -19.20 -4.94 -10.20
N THR A 195 -20.15 -4.57 -9.31
CA THR A 195 -19.83 -4.03 -7.98
C THR A 195 -18.93 -4.99 -7.21
N ARG A 196 -17.93 -4.43 -6.57
CA ARG A 196 -16.94 -5.19 -5.80
C ARG A 196 -17.55 -5.69 -4.51
N ASP A 197 -17.34 -6.96 -4.24
CA ASP A 197 -17.76 -7.60 -3.01
C ASP A 197 -16.54 -8.01 -2.17
N ILE A 198 -16.75 -8.14 -0.86
CA ILE A 198 -15.76 -8.74 0.02
C ILE A 198 -16.02 -10.24 0.08
N TRP A 199 -14.99 -11.00 -0.18
CA TRP A 199 -14.98 -12.45 -0.14
C TRP A 199 -14.01 -12.97 0.90
N LEU A 200 -14.39 -14.07 1.54
CA LEU A 200 -13.54 -14.87 2.41
C LEU A 200 -13.19 -16.17 1.67
N CYS A 201 -11.91 -16.38 1.47
CA CYS A 201 -11.37 -17.66 1.00
C CYS A 201 -10.77 -18.41 2.19
N THR A 202 -11.25 -19.61 2.49
CA THR A 202 -10.58 -20.53 3.41
C THR A 202 -9.52 -21.29 2.61
N LEU A 203 -8.27 -21.16 3.05
CA LEU A 203 -7.12 -21.79 2.41
C LEU A 203 -6.94 -23.21 2.96
N GLY A 204 -6.52 -24.13 2.11
CA GLY A 204 -6.30 -25.53 2.48
C GLY A 204 -6.33 -26.42 1.25
N LYS A 205 -6.41 -27.74 1.44
CA LYS A 205 -6.48 -28.68 0.35
C LYS A 205 -7.72 -28.47 -0.51
N ASP A 206 -8.86 -28.20 0.16
CA ASP A 206 -10.13 -27.88 -0.48
C ASP A 206 -10.44 -26.40 -0.20
N ARG A 207 -10.12 -25.51 -1.14
CA ARG A 207 -10.41 -24.08 -1.02
C ARG A 207 -11.92 -23.87 -1.05
N SER A 208 -12.44 -23.08 -0.11
CA SER A 208 -13.84 -22.64 -0.11
C SER A 208 -13.93 -21.12 -0.16
N PHE A 209 -14.96 -20.61 -0.84
CA PHE A 209 -15.18 -19.19 -1.05
C PHE A 209 -16.57 -18.81 -0.49
N GLN A 210 -16.59 -17.79 0.34
CA GLN A 210 -17.82 -17.27 0.93
C GLN A 210 -17.89 -15.76 0.67
N LYS A 211 -18.98 -15.32 0.09
CA LYS A 211 -19.27 -13.89 -0.02
C LYS A 211 -19.62 -13.33 1.35
N VAL A 212 -18.96 -12.27 1.78
CA VAL A 212 -19.14 -11.63 3.09
C VAL A 212 -20.15 -10.49 3.01
N THR A 213 -20.03 -9.64 1.96
CA THR A 213 -20.96 -8.54 1.74
C THR A 213 -22.23 -9.01 1.06
N THR A 214 -23.35 -8.45 1.46
CA THR A 214 -24.69 -8.74 0.87
C THR A 214 -25.28 -7.52 0.16
N PHE A 215 -24.63 -6.37 0.27
CA PHE A 215 -25.05 -5.14 -0.38
C PHE A 215 -24.59 -5.15 -1.84
N GLY A 216 -25.52 -4.93 -2.77
CA GLY A 216 -25.27 -4.97 -4.23
C GLY A 216 -24.90 -3.60 -4.82
N GLY A 217 -24.28 -2.70 -4.06
CA GLY A 217 -23.89 -1.36 -4.48
C GLY A 217 -22.63 -0.86 -3.79
N GLU A 218 -22.05 0.23 -4.30
CA GLU A 218 -20.92 0.97 -3.68
C GLU A 218 -21.40 2.04 -2.70
#